data_ad9e2cc3e76aa7982d826321cc5e52e0
#
_entry.id   ad9e2cc3e76aa7982d826321cc5e52e0
#
_cell.length_a   1.000
_cell.length_b   1.000
_cell.length_c   1.000
_cell.angle_alpha   90.00
_cell.angle_beta   90.00
_cell.angle_gamma   90.00
#
_symmetry.space_group_name_H-M   'P 1'
#
loop_
_entity.id
_entity.type
_entity.pdbx_description
1 polymer ?
#
loop_
_entity_poly.entity_id
_entity_poly.type
_entity_poly.pdbx_seq_one_letter_code
_entity_poly.pdbx_strand_id
1 'polypeptide(L)'
;LIQLNGARTLSAGRVCKASLCDKVAHFFEGAVTVWELVKSGGWMMLPIILSSIAALGIVAERLWTLRASRVAPDHLVGQVWVWIKDKQLNKDKLKELRASSPLGEILAAGLANSKHGREIMKECIEEAAARVIHELERYINALGTIAAMSPLLGLLGTVLGMIDIFSAFTTSGMTTNAAVLAGGISKALITTASGLMVGIPAVFFHRFLQRRVDELVVGMEQEAIKLVEVVQGDRDVDLAGGKK
;
A
#
# COMPACT_ATOMS: atom_id res chain seq x y z
N LEU A 1 -26.29 -24.04 43.91
CA LEU A 1 -26.11 -22.75 43.18
C LEU A 1 -24.63 -22.53 42.81
N ILE A 2 -23.94 -23.52 42.21
CA ILE A 2 -22.62 -23.32 41.54
C ILE A 2 -22.49 -24.46 40.54
N GLN A 3 -22.93 -24.27 39.30
CA GLN A 3 -22.48 -25.04 38.12
C GLN A 3 -23.28 -24.55 36.88
N LEU A 4 -22.85 -23.48 36.26
CA LEU A 4 -23.32 -23.09 34.88
C LEU A 4 -22.44 -22.01 34.23
N ASN A 5 -21.09 -22.11 34.35
CA ASN A 5 -20.24 -21.13 33.68
C ASN A 5 -19.08 -21.74 32.84
N GLY A 6 -19.02 -23.06 32.67
CA GLY A 6 -17.95 -23.74 31.91
C GLY A 6 -18.28 -24.05 30.44
N ALA A 7 -19.53 -23.91 29.99
CA ALA A 7 -19.95 -24.41 28.67
C ALA A 7 -19.99 -23.35 27.56
N ARG A 8 -19.85 -22.06 27.89
CA ARG A 8 -19.94 -20.97 26.88
C ARG A 8 -18.61 -20.59 26.19
N THR A 9 -17.48 -20.91 26.78
CA THR A 9 -16.17 -20.54 26.21
C THR A 9 -15.63 -21.53 25.19
N LEU A 10 -16.11 -22.79 25.19
CA LEU A 10 -15.70 -23.82 24.23
C LEU A 10 -16.47 -23.78 22.90
N SER A 11 -17.60 -23.08 22.84
CA SER A 11 -18.41 -22.90 21.64
C SER A 11 -17.87 -21.81 20.71
N ALA A 12 -17.35 -20.72 21.27
CA ALA A 12 -16.83 -19.60 20.47
C ALA A 12 -15.58 -19.94 19.65
N GLY A 13 -14.69 -20.78 20.17
CA GLY A 13 -13.46 -21.21 19.48
C GLY A 13 -13.72 -22.15 18.29
N ARG A 14 -14.78 -22.93 18.32
CA ARG A 14 -15.18 -23.84 17.22
C ARG A 14 -15.90 -23.12 16.10
N VAL A 15 -16.73 -22.15 16.41
CA VAL A 15 -17.42 -21.31 15.42
C VAL A 15 -16.44 -20.42 14.66
N CYS A 16 -15.39 -19.91 15.33
CA CYS A 16 -14.35 -19.12 14.69
C CYS A 16 -13.48 -19.94 13.72
N LYS A 17 -13.15 -21.20 14.07
CA LYS A 17 -12.41 -22.12 13.18
C LYS A 17 -13.25 -22.56 11.97
N ALA A 18 -14.54 -22.80 12.14
CA ALA A 18 -15.44 -23.16 11.03
C ALA A 18 -15.61 -22.03 10.03
N SER A 19 -15.76 -20.78 10.52
CA SER A 19 -15.85 -19.58 9.66
C SER A 19 -14.57 -19.30 8.87
N LEU A 20 -13.40 -19.60 9.45
CA LEU A 20 -12.12 -19.43 8.74
C LEU A 20 -11.93 -20.53 7.68
N CYS A 21 -12.32 -21.76 7.98
CA CYS A 21 -12.25 -22.91 7.07
C CYS A 21 -13.20 -22.72 5.88
N ASP A 22 -14.39 -22.20 6.12
CA ASP A 22 -15.40 -21.89 5.07
C ASP A 22 -14.92 -20.76 4.17
N LYS A 23 -14.31 -19.70 4.72
CA LYS A 23 -13.69 -18.63 3.93
C LYS A 23 -12.50 -19.09 3.10
N VAL A 24 -11.71 -20.02 3.61
CA VAL A 24 -10.59 -20.64 2.87
C VAL A 24 -11.10 -21.56 1.78
N ALA A 25 -12.17 -22.34 2.02
CA ALA A 25 -12.80 -23.19 1.01
C ALA A 25 -13.40 -22.35 -0.13
N HIS A 26 -14.14 -21.27 0.16
CA HIS A 26 -14.64 -20.33 -0.84
C HIS A 26 -13.51 -19.62 -1.63
N PHE A 27 -12.37 -19.34 -0.97
CA PHE A 27 -11.20 -18.81 -1.67
C PHE A 27 -10.60 -19.85 -2.63
N PHE A 28 -10.58 -21.13 -2.26
CA PHE A 28 -10.10 -22.23 -3.11
C PHE A 28 -11.03 -22.55 -4.27
N GLU A 29 -12.35 -22.51 -4.08
CA GLU A 29 -13.33 -22.62 -5.19
C GLU A 29 -13.18 -21.47 -6.18
N GLY A 30 -12.95 -20.24 -5.68
CA GLY A 30 -12.60 -19.09 -6.52
C GLY A 30 -11.33 -19.30 -7.34
N ALA A 31 -10.31 -19.96 -6.79
CA ALA A 31 -9.06 -20.24 -7.49
C ALA A 31 -9.21 -21.24 -8.63
N VAL A 32 -10.08 -22.23 -8.51
CA VAL A 32 -10.36 -23.22 -9.59
C VAL A 32 -11.08 -22.55 -10.75
N THR A 33 -12.07 -21.70 -10.48
CA THR A 33 -12.76 -20.90 -11.52
C THR A 33 -11.84 -19.89 -12.18
N VAL A 34 -10.91 -19.28 -11.42
CA VAL A 34 -9.89 -18.38 -11.99
C VAL A 34 -8.95 -19.13 -12.94
N TRP A 35 -8.57 -20.36 -12.63
CA TRP A 35 -7.71 -21.17 -13.50
C TRP A 35 -8.38 -21.54 -14.84
N GLU A 36 -9.66 -21.86 -14.81
CA GLU A 36 -10.44 -22.09 -16.04
C GLU A 36 -10.61 -20.80 -16.86
N LEU A 37 -10.84 -19.66 -16.21
CA LEU A 37 -10.86 -18.34 -16.82
C LEU A 37 -9.52 -17.99 -17.48
N VAL A 38 -8.41 -18.30 -16.81
CA VAL A 38 -7.05 -18.09 -17.36
C VAL A 38 -6.84 -18.91 -18.64
N LYS A 39 -7.23 -20.17 -18.64
CA LYS A 39 -7.11 -21.02 -19.84
C LYS A 39 -7.96 -20.54 -21.01
N SER A 40 -9.16 -20.03 -20.72
CA SER A 40 -10.08 -19.54 -21.75
C SER A 40 -9.71 -18.17 -22.30
N GLY A 41 -9.01 -17.31 -21.54
CA GLY A 41 -8.65 -15.95 -21.95
C GLY A 41 -7.43 -15.84 -22.90
N GLY A 42 -6.65 -16.93 -23.08
CA GLY A 42 -5.52 -16.98 -24.00
C GLY A 42 -4.30 -16.16 -23.58
N TRP A 43 -3.43 -15.78 -24.55
CA TRP A 43 -2.15 -15.09 -24.34
C TRP A 43 -2.26 -13.79 -23.52
N MET A 44 -3.34 -13.01 -23.72
CA MET A 44 -3.55 -11.74 -23.03
C MET A 44 -3.77 -11.88 -21.51
N MET A 45 -4.03 -13.09 -21.01
CA MET A 45 -4.12 -13.31 -19.56
C MET A 45 -2.76 -13.22 -18.85
N LEU A 46 -1.65 -13.50 -19.54
CA LEU A 46 -0.31 -13.43 -18.92
C LEU A 46 0.03 -12.05 -18.34
N PRO A 47 -0.04 -10.94 -19.11
CA PRO A 47 0.24 -9.60 -18.55
C PRO A 47 -0.76 -9.19 -17.45
N ILE A 48 -2.02 -9.62 -17.54
CA ILE A 48 -3.03 -9.33 -16.50
C ILE A 48 -2.69 -10.07 -15.20
N ILE A 49 -2.26 -11.32 -15.27
CA ILE A 49 -1.85 -12.09 -14.09
C ILE A 49 -0.58 -11.50 -13.46
N LEU A 50 0.41 -11.16 -14.27
CA LEU A 50 1.63 -10.51 -13.79
C LEU A 50 1.33 -9.17 -13.08
N SER A 51 0.45 -8.36 -13.66
CA SER A 51 0.01 -7.10 -13.03
C SER A 51 -0.75 -7.34 -11.74
N SER A 52 -1.56 -8.40 -11.64
CA SER A 52 -2.27 -8.80 -10.43
C SER A 52 -1.30 -9.20 -9.30
N ILE A 53 -0.32 -10.04 -9.60
CA ILE A 53 0.70 -10.48 -8.63
C ILE A 53 1.52 -9.28 -8.15
N ALA A 54 1.94 -8.41 -9.06
CA ALA A 54 2.68 -7.20 -8.73
C ALA A 54 1.86 -6.25 -7.85
N ALA A 55 0.58 -6.01 -8.19
CA ALA A 55 -0.32 -5.18 -7.40
C ALA A 55 -0.51 -5.73 -5.98
N LEU A 56 -0.77 -7.03 -5.82
CA LEU A 56 -0.90 -7.68 -4.52
C LEU A 56 0.37 -7.60 -3.70
N GLY A 57 1.54 -7.81 -4.31
CA GLY A 57 2.83 -7.67 -3.66
C GLY A 57 3.08 -6.26 -3.13
N ILE A 58 2.83 -5.24 -3.96
CA ILE A 58 2.97 -3.83 -3.58
C ILE A 58 2.00 -3.48 -2.45
N VAL A 59 0.73 -3.89 -2.55
CA VAL A 59 -0.28 -3.62 -1.51
C VAL A 59 0.12 -4.25 -0.18
N ALA A 60 0.51 -5.53 -0.17
CA ALA A 60 0.91 -6.24 1.04
C ALA A 60 2.14 -5.60 1.69
N GLU A 61 3.18 -5.29 0.90
CA GLU A 61 4.39 -4.61 1.38
C GLU A 61 4.06 -3.24 1.98
N ARG A 62 3.26 -2.43 1.26
CA ARG A 62 2.92 -1.08 1.69
C ARG A 62 2.01 -1.02 2.91
N LEU A 63 1.04 -1.91 3.03
CA LEU A 63 0.23 -2.02 4.25
C LEU A 63 1.08 -2.35 5.49
N TRP A 64 2.18 -3.07 5.30
CA TRP A 64 3.10 -3.40 6.39
C TRP A 64 4.10 -2.26 6.69
N THR A 65 4.61 -1.59 5.68
CA THR A 65 5.62 -0.53 5.79
C THR A 65 5.02 0.80 6.26
N LEU A 66 3.82 1.18 5.78
CA LEU A 66 3.11 2.42 6.13
C LEU A 66 2.35 2.35 7.48
N ARG A 67 2.76 1.46 8.37
CA ARG A 67 2.25 1.49 9.75
C ARG A 67 2.85 2.68 10.48
N ALA A 68 1.99 3.48 11.15
CA ALA A 68 2.42 4.67 11.90
C ALA A 68 3.57 4.37 12.88
N SER A 69 3.52 3.22 13.56
CA SER A 69 4.58 2.79 14.48
C SER A 69 5.96 2.57 13.85
N ARG A 70 6.05 2.43 12.52
CA ARG A 70 7.32 2.30 11.80
C ARG A 70 7.79 3.61 11.19
N VAL A 71 6.86 4.42 10.69
CA VAL A 71 7.15 5.68 10.00
C VAL A 71 7.41 6.80 11.02
N ALA A 72 6.55 6.92 12.02
CA ALA A 72 6.60 7.94 13.06
C ALA A 72 6.34 7.30 14.43
N PRO A 73 7.32 6.61 15.05
CA PRO A 73 7.16 6.05 16.38
C PRO A 73 7.06 7.17 17.45
N ASP A 74 6.00 7.15 18.26
CA ASP A 74 5.71 8.18 19.28
C ASP A 74 6.84 8.37 20.30
N HIS A 75 7.63 7.32 20.56
CA HIS A 75 8.73 7.38 21.53
C HIS A 75 9.97 8.15 21.03
N LEU A 76 10.14 8.30 19.70
CA LEU A 76 11.32 8.98 19.14
C LEU A 76 11.39 10.45 19.53
N VAL A 77 10.27 11.14 19.47
CA VAL A 77 10.21 12.56 19.82
C VAL A 77 10.61 12.77 21.29
N GLY A 78 10.11 11.91 22.18
CA GLY A 78 10.51 11.93 23.59
C GLY A 78 12.00 11.64 23.81
N GLN A 79 12.58 10.67 23.09
CA GLN A 79 14.02 10.36 23.16
C GLN A 79 14.88 11.52 22.66
N VAL A 80 14.52 12.09 21.52
CA VAL A 80 15.21 13.26 20.94
C VAL A 80 15.19 14.42 21.92
N TRP A 81 14.06 14.64 22.57
CA TRP A 81 13.90 15.70 23.56
C TRP A 81 14.84 15.53 24.76
N VAL A 82 14.97 14.32 25.31
CA VAL A 82 15.92 14.00 26.39
C VAL A 82 17.35 14.26 25.93
N TRP A 83 17.73 13.85 24.72
CA TRP A 83 19.07 14.08 24.19
C TRP A 83 19.41 15.56 24.00
N ILE A 84 18.43 16.38 23.60
CA ILE A 84 18.61 17.85 23.50
C ILE A 84 18.85 18.44 24.89
N LYS A 85 18.02 18.08 25.87
CA LYS A 85 18.10 18.57 27.26
C LYS A 85 19.42 18.21 27.94
N ASP A 86 19.89 16.98 27.75
CA ASP A 86 21.11 16.46 28.34
C ASP A 86 22.38 16.88 27.57
N LYS A 87 22.27 17.68 26.51
CA LYS A 87 23.38 18.10 25.63
C LYS A 87 24.21 16.91 25.11
N GLN A 88 23.60 15.71 25.00
CA GLN A 88 24.25 14.48 24.57
C GLN A 88 24.13 14.25 23.06
N LEU A 89 23.86 15.27 22.25
CA LEU A 89 23.81 15.17 20.79
C LEU A 89 25.21 14.88 20.24
N ASN A 90 25.47 13.59 19.98
CA ASN A 90 26.70 13.14 19.32
C ASN A 90 26.39 12.71 17.88
N LYS A 91 27.40 12.77 17.00
CA LYS A 91 27.28 12.35 15.59
C LYS A 91 26.79 10.92 15.43
N ASP A 92 27.13 10.03 16.36
CA ASP A 92 26.70 8.63 16.32
C ASP A 92 25.21 8.48 16.63
N LYS A 93 24.67 9.20 17.61
CA LYS A 93 23.24 9.24 17.92
C LYS A 93 22.42 9.84 16.78
N LEU A 94 22.94 10.85 16.07
CA LEU A 94 22.31 11.41 14.88
C LEU A 94 22.24 10.40 13.72
N LYS A 95 23.28 9.58 13.55
CA LYS A 95 23.27 8.49 12.55
C LYS A 95 22.27 7.40 12.90
N GLU A 96 22.22 7.01 14.18
CA GLU A 96 21.25 6.03 14.69
C GLU A 96 19.81 6.52 14.49
N LEU A 97 19.54 7.80 14.84
CA LEU A 97 18.25 8.44 14.64
C LEU A 97 17.84 8.43 13.16
N ARG A 98 18.76 8.81 12.28
CA ARG A 98 18.53 8.83 10.82
C ARG A 98 18.21 7.44 10.26
N ALA A 99 18.80 6.39 10.80
CA ALA A 99 18.58 5.02 10.35
C ALA A 99 17.36 4.36 10.98
N SER A 100 16.79 4.92 12.05
CA SER A 100 15.71 4.30 12.83
C SER A 100 14.35 4.36 12.16
N SER A 101 14.02 5.49 11.52
CA SER A 101 12.71 5.70 10.89
C SER A 101 12.71 6.92 9.95
N PRO A 102 11.73 7.02 9.05
CA PRO A 102 11.53 8.19 8.19
C PRO A 102 11.43 9.52 8.97
N LEU A 103 10.67 9.54 10.06
CA LEU A 103 10.61 10.70 10.97
C LEU A 103 11.99 10.99 11.57
N GLY A 104 12.72 9.96 11.98
CA GLY A 104 14.08 10.10 12.52
C GLY A 104 15.05 10.75 11.55
N GLU A 105 14.93 10.49 10.25
CA GLU A 105 15.74 11.14 9.20
C GLU A 105 15.46 12.65 9.14
N ILE A 106 14.19 13.05 9.17
CA ILE A 106 13.76 14.45 9.14
C ILE A 106 14.28 15.19 10.39
N LEU A 107 14.07 14.60 11.57
CA LEU A 107 14.51 15.18 12.85
C LEU A 107 16.05 15.29 12.91
N ALA A 108 16.77 14.28 12.43
CA ALA A 108 18.24 14.31 12.39
C ALA A 108 18.78 15.40 11.46
N ALA A 109 18.14 15.66 10.32
CA ALA A 109 18.51 16.74 9.42
C ALA A 109 18.36 18.12 10.09
N GLY A 110 17.24 18.35 10.80
CA GLY A 110 17.03 19.57 11.59
C GLY A 110 18.06 19.73 12.70
N LEU A 111 18.30 18.68 13.50
CA LEU A 111 19.23 18.73 14.62
C LEU A 111 20.68 18.94 14.19
N ALA A 112 21.10 18.37 13.06
CA ALA A 112 22.45 18.58 12.52
C ALA A 112 22.74 20.06 12.23
N ASN A 113 21.71 20.81 11.86
CA ASN A 113 21.80 22.22 11.49
C ASN A 113 21.27 23.19 12.57
N SER A 114 20.99 22.70 13.77
CA SER A 114 20.43 23.50 14.87
C SER A 114 21.27 24.73 15.25
N LYS A 115 22.58 24.73 14.97
CA LYS A 115 23.50 25.84 15.25
C LYS A 115 23.46 26.96 14.19
N HIS A 116 22.86 26.73 13.02
CA HIS A 116 22.88 27.67 11.89
C HIS A 116 21.68 28.62 11.85
N GLY A 117 20.80 28.54 12.87
CA GLY A 117 19.60 29.38 12.96
C GLY A 117 18.33 28.69 12.45
N ARG A 118 17.18 29.35 12.75
CA ARG A 118 15.85 28.80 12.55
C ARG A 118 15.54 28.53 11.07
N GLU A 119 15.90 29.46 10.20
CA GLU A 119 15.56 29.37 8.77
C GLU A 119 16.32 28.23 8.09
N ILE A 120 17.64 28.10 8.35
CA ILE A 120 18.44 27.01 7.80
C ILE A 120 17.98 25.66 8.33
N MET A 121 17.60 25.60 9.61
CA MET A 121 17.07 24.38 10.21
C MET A 121 15.77 23.94 9.52
N LYS A 122 14.85 24.87 9.25
CA LYS A 122 13.59 24.58 8.54
C LYS A 122 13.85 24.11 7.11
N GLU A 123 14.71 24.80 6.38
CA GLU A 123 15.05 24.41 5.00
C GLU A 123 15.62 23.00 4.93
N CYS A 124 16.52 22.62 5.84
CA CYS A 124 17.06 21.26 5.90
C CYS A 124 16.01 20.21 6.29
N ILE A 125 15.03 20.57 7.13
CA ILE A 125 13.89 19.70 7.48
C ILE A 125 13.00 19.50 6.25
N GLU A 126 12.65 20.57 5.54
CA GLU A 126 11.82 20.52 4.34
C GLU A 126 12.47 19.69 3.23
N GLU A 127 13.79 19.87 3.02
CA GLU A 127 14.53 19.06 2.05
C GLU A 127 14.56 17.58 2.43
N ALA A 128 14.78 17.26 3.71
CA ALA A 128 14.74 15.89 4.20
C ALA A 128 13.34 15.29 4.10
N ALA A 129 12.31 16.06 4.45
CA ALA A 129 10.91 15.65 4.32
C ALA A 129 10.54 15.34 2.87
N ALA A 130 10.93 16.18 1.92
CA ALA A 130 10.67 15.94 0.50
C ALA A 130 11.30 14.62 0.00
N ARG A 131 12.52 14.28 0.45
CA ARG A 131 13.15 12.99 0.12
C ARG A 131 12.39 11.81 0.70
N VAL A 132 12.02 11.89 1.96
CA VAL A 132 11.26 10.84 2.67
C VAL A 132 9.89 10.62 2.01
N ILE A 133 9.18 11.70 1.68
CA ILE A 133 7.89 11.64 0.99
C ILE A 133 8.05 10.92 -0.36
N HIS A 134 9.05 11.30 -1.14
CA HIS A 134 9.32 10.69 -2.44
C HIS A 134 9.58 9.16 -2.32
N GLU A 135 10.29 8.72 -1.29
CA GLU A 135 10.51 7.29 -1.02
C GLU A 135 9.23 6.57 -0.61
N LEU A 136 8.38 7.20 0.20
CA LEU A 136 7.10 6.63 0.61
C LEU A 136 6.12 6.50 -0.57
N GLU A 137 6.09 7.45 -1.49
CA GLU A 137 5.20 7.46 -2.65
C GLU A 137 5.66 6.55 -3.80
N ARG A 138 6.94 6.25 -3.90
CA ARG A 138 7.57 5.56 -5.04
C ARG A 138 6.80 4.32 -5.52
N TYR A 139 6.44 3.40 -4.62
CA TYR A 139 5.72 2.17 -4.97
C TYR A 139 4.22 2.37 -5.11
N ILE A 140 3.67 3.43 -4.49
CA ILE A 140 2.26 3.78 -4.64
C ILE A 140 2.00 4.27 -6.05
N ASN A 141 2.92 5.05 -6.63
CA ASN A 141 2.83 5.48 -8.02
C ASN A 141 2.89 4.30 -9.00
N ALA A 142 3.73 3.28 -8.73
CA ALA A 142 3.74 2.05 -9.51
C ALA A 142 2.39 1.31 -9.44
N LEU A 143 1.77 1.22 -8.25
CA LEU A 143 0.44 0.65 -8.08
C LEU A 143 -0.62 1.42 -8.87
N GLY A 144 -0.54 2.76 -8.89
CA GLY A 144 -1.41 3.63 -9.70
C GLY A 144 -1.30 3.35 -11.19
N THR A 145 -0.08 3.11 -11.68
CA THR A 145 0.17 2.72 -13.07
C THR A 145 -0.48 1.37 -13.39
N ILE A 146 -0.30 0.37 -12.55
CA ILE A 146 -0.94 -0.96 -12.72
C ILE A 146 -2.47 -0.82 -12.71
N ALA A 147 -3.01 -0.01 -11.80
CA ALA A 147 -4.44 0.23 -11.68
C ALA A 147 -5.05 0.85 -12.95
N ALA A 148 -4.34 1.78 -13.59
CA ALA A 148 -4.76 2.39 -14.84
C ALA A 148 -4.58 1.48 -16.05
N MET A 149 -3.50 0.70 -16.09
CA MET A 149 -3.18 -0.15 -17.24
C MET A 149 -3.99 -1.44 -17.28
N SER A 150 -4.37 -2.02 -16.13
CA SER A 150 -5.08 -3.31 -16.09
C SER A 150 -6.40 -3.33 -16.88
N PRO A 151 -7.28 -2.31 -16.77
CA PRO A 151 -8.49 -2.26 -17.61
C PRO A 151 -8.17 -2.09 -19.10
N LEU A 152 -7.11 -1.34 -19.43
CA LEU A 152 -6.69 -1.15 -20.83
C LEU A 152 -6.15 -2.43 -21.46
N LEU A 153 -5.42 -3.26 -20.66
CA LEU A 153 -5.00 -4.59 -21.11
C LEU A 153 -6.21 -5.51 -21.35
N GLY A 154 -7.23 -5.42 -20.50
CA GLY A 154 -8.50 -6.11 -20.73
C GLY A 154 -9.19 -5.67 -22.01
N LEU A 155 -9.26 -4.38 -22.29
CA LEU A 155 -9.82 -3.82 -23.53
C LEU A 155 -9.00 -4.26 -24.75
N LEU A 156 -7.67 -4.24 -24.66
CA LEU A 156 -6.79 -4.75 -25.72
C LEU A 156 -7.12 -6.21 -26.05
N GLY A 157 -7.43 -7.03 -25.02
CA GLY A 157 -7.86 -8.42 -25.21
C GLY A 157 -9.13 -8.55 -26.06
N THR A 158 -10.11 -7.63 -25.92
CA THR A 158 -11.29 -7.65 -26.79
C THR A 158 -10.97 -7.27 -28.21
N VAL A 159 -10.12 -6.28 -28.43
CA VAL A 159 -9.71 -5.89 -29.80
C VAL A 159 -9.03 -7.06 -30.52
N LEU A 160 -8.07 -7.72 -29.84
CA LEU A 160 -7.38 -8.88 -30.43
C LEU A 160 -8.32 -10.07 -30.64
N GLY A 161 -9.23 -10.33 -29.69
CA GLY A 161 -10.23 -11.37 -29.85
C GLY A 161 -11.17 -11.12 -31.06
N MET A 162 -11.54 -9.87 -31.31
CA MET A 162 -12.33 -9.52 -32.51
C MET A 162 -11.51 -9.67 -33.80
N ILE A 163 -10.24 -9.31 -33.81
CA ILE A 163 -9.33 -9.52 -34.95
C ILE A 163 -9.22 -11.01 -35.27
N ASP A 164 -9.06 -11.87 -34.27
CA ASP A 164 -8.99 -13.31 -34.43
C ASP A 164 -10.28 -13.86 -35.08
N ILE A 165 -11.45 -13.38 -34.66
CA ILE A 165 -12.74 -13.75 -35.23
C ILE A 165 -12.83 -13.36 -36.69
N PHE A 166 -12.51 -12.12 -37.04
CA PHE A 166 -12.57 -11.65 -38.43
C PHE A 166 -11.55 -12.34 -39.33
N SER A 167 -10.38 -12.67 -38.84
CA SER A 167 -9.39 -13.43 -39.59
C SER A 167 -9.86 -14.86 -39.90
N ALA A 168 -10.52 -15.50 -38.94
CA ALA A 168 -11.13 -16.82 -39.17
C ALA A 168 -12.25 -16.77 -40.21
N PHE A 169 -13.04 -15.71 -40.27
CA PHE A 169 -14.08 -15.48 -41.27
C PHE A 169 -13.50 -15.38 -42.69
N THR A 170 -12.43 -14.63 -42.86
CA THR A 170 -11.80 -14.42 -44.18
C THR A 170 -11.12 -15.66 -44.70
N THR A 171 -10.56 -16.49 -43.80
CA THR A 171 -9.79 -17.70 -44.19
C THR A 171 -10.71 -18.91 -44.49
N SER A 172 -11.83 -19.06 -43.79
CA SER A 172 -12.72 -20.23 -43.88
C SER A 172 -13.87 -20.05 -44.88
N GLY A 173 -13.98 -18.90 -45.54
CA GLY A 173 -15.16 -18.56 -46.34
C GLY A 173 -16.40 -18.41 -45.47
N MET A 174 -17.57 -18.15 -46.05
CA MET A 174 -18.84 -17.88 -45.34
C MET A 174 -19.41 -19.09 -44.54
N THR A 175 -18.64 -20.15 -44.30
CA THR A 175 -19.09 -21.37 -43.61
C THR A 175 -18.66 -21.41 -42.14
N THR A 176 -18.23 -20.27 -41.54
CA THR A 176 -17.80 -20.24 -40.15
C THR A 176 -18.96 -20.58 -39.21
N ASN A 177 -18.83 -21.65 -38.44
CA ASN A 177 -19.83 -22.08 -37.47
C ASN A 177 -20.05 -21.00 -36.37
N ALA A 178 -21.33 -20.75 -36.04
CA ALA A 178 -21.72 -19.83 -34.94
C ALA A 178 -21.00 -20.13 -33.62
N ALA A 179 -20.59 -21.39 -33.38
CA ALA A 179 -19.85 -21.83 -32.22
C ALA A 179 -18.41 -21.19 -32.14
N VAL A 180 -17.71 -21.05 -33.27
CA VAL A 180 -16.39 -20.43 -33.34
C VAL A 180 -16.49 -18.94 -33.03
N LEU A 181 -17.52 -18.28 -33.58
CA LEU A 181 -17.82 -16.87 -33.32
C LEU A 181 -18.13 -16.64 -31.86
N ALA A 182 -19.01 -17.44 -31.26
CA ALA A 182 -19.37 -17.35 -29.84
C ALA A 182 -18.16 -17.59 -28.93
N GLY A 183 -17.27 -18.54 -29.26
CA GLY A 183 -16.05 -18.83 -28.53
C GLY A 183 -15.06 -17.64 -28.50
N GLY A 184 -14.85 -16.99 -29.64
CA GLY A 184 -13.98 -15.82 -29.74
C GLY A 184 -14.52 -14.61 -28.98
N ILE A 185 -15.82 -14.35 -29.05
CA ILE A 185 -16.49 -13.28 -28.29
C ILE A 185 -16.38 -13.57 -26.79
N SER A 186 -16.66 -14.80 -26.35
CA SER A 186 -16.54 -15.20 -24.95
C SER A 186 -15.14 -14.98 -24.43
N LYS A 187 -14.10 -15.38 -25.15
CA LYS A 187 -12.70 -15.17 -24.84
C LYS A 187 -12.37 -13.68 -24.65
N ALA A 188 -12.86 -12.84 -25.57
CA ALA A 188 -12.67 -11.39 -25.51
C ALA A 188 -13.32 -10.77 -24.25
N LEU A 189 -14.55 -11.15 -23.93
CA LEU A 189 -15.27 -10.67 -22.75
C LEU A 189 -14.59 -11.12 -21.44
N ILE A 190 -14.06 -12.34 -21.39
CA ILE A 190 -13.34 -12.86 -20.21
C ILE A 190 -12.07 -12.04 -19.93
N THR A 191 -11.30 -11.68 -20.96
CA THR A 191 -10.09 -10.86 -20.77
C THR A 191 -10.41 -9.47 -20.22
N THR A 192 -11.49 -8.84 -20.71
CA THR A 192 -11.92 -7.54 -20.18
C THR A 192 -12.42 -7.64 -18.75
N ALA A 193 -13.22 -8.64 -18.42
CA ALA A 193 -13.68 -8.87 -17.06
C ALA A 193 -12.51 -9.10 -16.10
N SER A 194 -11.49 -9.87 -16.53
CA SER A 194 -10.27 -10.11 -15.74
C SER A 194 -9.46 -8.84 -15.52
N GLY A 195 -9.30 -8.00 -16.55
CA GLY A 195 -8.61 -6.70 -16.42
C GLY A 195 -9.30 -5.75 -15.44
N LEU A 196 -10.64 -5.70 -15.45
CA LEU A 196 -11.43 -4.91 -14.50
C LEU A 196 -11.36 -5.50 -13.09
N MET A 197 -11.38 -6.82 -12.94
CA MET A 197 -11.29 -7.50 -11.64
C MET A 197 -9.95 -7.19 -10.93
N VAL A 198 -8.88 -6.98 -11.67
CA VAL A 198 -7.58 -6.53 -11.13
C VAL A 198 -7.55 -5.01 -10.94
N GLY A 199 -8.04 -4.25 -11.91
CA GLY A 199 -7.94 -2.80 -11.93
C GLY A 199 -8.74 -2.13 -10.81
N ILE A 200 -9.98 -2.56 -10.56
CA ILE A 200 -10.86 -1.93 -9.56
C ILE A 200 -10.27 -1.99 -8.15
N PRO A 201 -9.85 -3.18 -7.62
CA PRO A 201 -9.17 -3.24 -6.32
C PRO A 201 -7.86 -2.45 -6.29
N ALA A 202 -7.08 -2.48 -7.38
CA ALA A 202 -5.82 -1.75 -7.46
C ALA A 202 -6.03 -0.22 -7.33
N VAL A 203 -7.06 0.35 -7.99
CA VAL A 203 -7.45 1.76 -7.82
C VAL A 203 -7.86 2.06 -6.39
N PHE A 204 -8.65 1.18 -5.77
CA PHE A 204 -9.09 1.36 -4.39
C PHE A 204 -7.90 1.41 -3.42
N PHE A 205 -7.00 0.43 -3.49
CA PHE A 205 -5.82 0.39 -2.63
C PHE A 205 -4.85 1.53 -2.93
N HIS A 206 -4.68 1.93 -4.19
CA HIS A 206 -3.86 3.08 -4.55
C HIS A 206 -4.36 4.35 -3.85
N ARG A 207 -5.66 4.65 -3.93
CA ARG A 207 -6.26 5.81 -3.25
C ARG A 207 -6.18 5.72 -1.72
N PHE A 208 -6.38 4.53 -1.17
CA PHE A 208 -6.27 4.30 0.26
C PHE A 208 -4.84 4.55 0.77
N LEU A 209 -3.83 4.00 0.07
CA LEU A 209 -2.42 4.16 0.45
C LEU A 209 -1.94 5.61 0.27
N GLN A 210 -2.39 6.32 -0.77
CA GLN A 210 -2.11 7.75 -0.94
C GLN A 210 -2.57 8.55 0.29
N ARG A 211 -3.84 8.41 0.67
CA ARG A 211 -4.37 9.09 1.86
C ARG A 211 -3.58 8.75 3.12
N ARG A 212 -3.15 7.50 3.23
CA ARG A 212 -2.35 7.07 4.39
C ARG A 212 -0.98 7.73 4.42
N VAL A 213 -0.34 7.94 3.28
CA VAL A 213 0.92 8.69 3.19
C VAL A 213 0.69 10.15 3.56
N ASP A 214 -0.34 10.79 3.00
CA ASP A 214 -0.68 12.19 3.31
C ASP A 214 -0.88 12.41 4.83
N GLU A 215 -1.61 11.51 5.51
CA GLU A 215 -1.80 11.54 6.96
C GLU A 215 -0.47 11.44 7.72
N LEU A 216 0.43 10.55 7.30
CA LEU A 216 1.74 10.36 7.93
C LEU A 216 2.65 11.56 7.70
N VAL A 217 2.62 12.16 6.51
CA VAL A 217 3.39 13.37 6.15
C VAL A 217 2.99 14.53 7.06
N VAL A 218 1.68 14.81 7.16
CA VAL A 218 1.17 15.87 8.06
C VAL A 218 1.60 15.63 9.51
N GLY A 219 1.56 14.37 9.97
CA GLY A 219 2.03 14.02 11.30
C GLY A 219 3.53 14.29 11.50
N MET A 220 4.37 13.91 10.53
CA MET A 220 5.82 14.14 10.57
C MET A 220 6.17 15.64 10.53
N GLU A 221 5.46 16.43 9.73
CA GLU A 221 5.63 17.88 9.66
C GLU A 221 5.32 18.55 11.02
N GLN A 222 4.23 18.14 11.67
CA GLN A 222 3.88 18.66 13.00
C GLN A 222 4.95 18.37 14.04
N GLU A 223 5.52 17.15 14.04
CA GLU A 223 6.60 16.80 14.96
C GLU A 223 7.90 17.54 14.63
N ALA A 224 8.20 17.78 13.37
CA ALA A 224 9.35 18.56 12.93
C ALA A 224 9.22 20.04 13.35
N ILE A 225 8.03 20.64 13.25
CA ILE A 225 7.77 22.02 13.70
C ILE A 225 7.96 22.12 15.22
N LYS A 226 7.43 21.17 16.00
CA LYS A 226 7.65 21.13 17.45
C LYS A 226 9.14 21.07 17.80
N LEU A 227 9.92 20.28 17.05
CA LEU A 227 11.36 20.22 17.25
C LEU A 227 12.03 21.59 17.05
N VAL A 228 11.68 22.31 16.00
CA VAL A 228 12.22 23.65 15.71
C VAL A 228 11.91 24.61 16.86
N GLU A 229 10.67 24.62 17.34
CA GLU A 229 10.24 25.47 18.47
C GLU A 229 11.02 25.17 19.75
N VAL A 230 11.22 23.88 20.06
CA VAL A 230 11.95 23.45 21.26
C VAL A 230 13.43 23.82 21.21
N VAL A 231 14.08 23.57 20.05
CA VAL A 231 15.52 23.84 19.89
C VAL A 231 15.82 25.33 19.94
N GLN A 232 14.93 26.18 19.47
CA GLN A 232 15.08 27.63 19.45
C GLN A 232 14.62 28.31 20.76
N GLY A 233 14.12 27.54 21.75
CA GLY A 233 13.67 28.08 23.04
C GLY A 233 12.34 28.85 22.99
N ASP A 234 11.61 28.78 21.89
CA ASP A 234 10.31 29.47 21.72
C ASP A 234 9.18 28.79 22.51
N ARG A 235 9.40 27.57 23.00
CA ARG A 235 8.39 26.81 23.74
C ARG A 235 8.99 26.15 24.97
N ASP A 236 8.55 26.58 26.14
CA ASP A 236 8.65 25.75 27.35
C ASP A 236 7.68 24.57 27.18
N VAL A 237 8.21 23.41 26.86
CA VAL A 237 7.39 22.24 26.60
C VAL A 237 6.85 21.70 27.92
N ASP A 238 5.61 22.00 28.21
CA ASP A 238 4.82 21.34 29.26
C ASP A 238 4.61 19.87 28.89
N LEU A 239 5.57 19.01 29.25
CA LEU A 239 5.43 17.55 29.17
C LEU A 239 4.50 16.97 30.27
N ALA A 240 3.78 17.81 30.99
CA ALA A 240 2.85 17.41 32.06
C ALA A 240 1.43 17.10 31.56
N GLY A 241 1.13 17.17 30.25
CA GLY A 241 -0.21 16.98 29.65
C GLY A 241 -0.64 15.55 29.38
N GLY A 242 0.00 14.55 29.95
CA GLY A 242 -0.28 13.13 29.71
C GLY A 242 -1.01 12.40 30.85
N LYS A 243 -1.97 13.07 31.52
CA LYS A 243 -2.95 12.39 32.42
C LYS A 243 -4.21 13.24 32.58
N LYS A 244 -5.17 12.96 31.74
CA LYS A 244 -6.59 13.01 32.14
C LYS A 244 -7.39 12.07 31.23
#